data_48af66ec62227e9089cfad02867b2895
#
_entry.id   48af66ec62227e9089cfad02867b2895
#
_cell.length_a   1.000
_cell.length_b   1.000
_cell.length_c   1.000
_cell.angle_alpha   90.00
_cell.angle_beta   90.00
_cell.angle_gamma   90.00
#
_symmetry.space_group_name_H-M   'P 1'
#
loop_
_entity.id
_entity.type
_entity.pdbx_description
1 polymer ?
#
loop_
_entity_poly.entity_id
_entity_poly.type
_entity_poly.pdbx_seq_one_letter_code
_entity_poly.pdbx_strand_id
1 'polypeptide(L)'
;VDMPKQKYTAYDVAAAVAALRRSAMGCWCANVYDLDSGGRTFGFKFNKPSGAVARDAGDALDEKDAESEKIMVLIESGMRIHRTKYERAKPEAPSKFTANLRMHVKTKRLNDVRQLGKDRAVDFTFGGGDTECHIIVELYSQGNIVLTDKNYTVLTLLRTHRDDEKGVKILGNHQYPLDRFQGFRKYDRDDVASALSRGTIASEVGEAETSERVPA
;
A
#
# COMPACT_ATOMS: atom_id res chain seq x y z
N VAL A 1 -22.49 -20.10 5.61
CA VAL A 1 -21.35 -20.10 4.68
C VAL A 1 -20.69 -18.74 4.86
N ASP A 2 -19.50 -18.74 5.46
CA ASP A 2 -18.71 -17.52 5.65
C ASP A 2 -18.35 -16.96 4.26
N MET A 3 -18.85 -15.79 3.95
CA MET A 3 -18.51 -15.10 2.70
C MET A 3 -17.02 -14.68 2.75
N PRO A 4 -16.23 -14.97 1.72
CA PRO A 4 -14.84 -14.59 1.73
C PRO A 4 -14.70 -13.08 1.85
N LYS A 5 -13.78 -12.63 2.68
CA LYS A 5 -13.48 -11.22 2.94
C LYS A 5 -13.09 -10.51 1.63
N GLN A 6 -13.92 -9.58 1.20
CA GLN A 6 -13.74 -8.92 -0.11
C GLN A 6 -12.79 -7.72 -0.06
N LYS A 7 -12.76 -6.98 1.06
CA LYS A 7 -11.96 -5.75 1.20
C LYS A 7 -11.03 -5.82 2.41
N TYR A 8 -9.86 -5.24 2.27
CA TYR A 8 -8.91 -5.11 3.36
C TYR A 8 -9.40 -4.15 4.45
N THR A 9 -9.16 -4.50 5.71
CA THR A 9 -9.19 -3.59 6.85
C THR A 9 -7.85 -2.84 6.95
N ALA A 10 -7.76 -1.85 7.84
CA ALA A 10 -6.49 -1.16 8.12
C ALA A 10 -5.40 -2.12 8.63
N TYR A 11 -5.76 -3.14 9.40
CA TYR A 11 -4.83 -4.18 9.87
C TYR A 11 -4.34 -5.10 8.74
N ASP A 12 -5.22 -5.45 7.80
CA ASP A 12 -4.81 -6.21 6.61
C ASP A 12 -3.84 -5.41 5.75
N VAL A 13 -4.05 -4.09 5.64
CA VAL A 13 -3.14 -3.18 4.95
C VAL A 13 -1.79 -3.14 5.67
N ALA A 14 -1.77 -3.02 6.99
CA ALA A 14 -0.52 -3.05 7.76
C ALA A 14 0.25 -4.36 7.54
N ALA A 15 -0.44 -5.51 7.57
CA ALA A 15 0.17 -6.81 7.32
C ALA A 15 0.70 -6.94 5.89
N ALA A 16 -0.07 -6.47 4.89
CA ALA A 16 0.34 -6.47 3.49
C ALA A 16 1.57 -5.57 3.26
N VAL A 17 1.58 -4.38 3.84
CA VAL A 17 2.73 -3.46 3.81
C VAL A 17 3.96 -4.12 4.42
N ALA A 18 3.84 -4.74 5.60
CA ALA A 18 4.95 -5.45 6.23
C ALA A 18 5.50 -6.60 5.35
N ALA A 19 4.62 -7.36 4.70
CA ALA A 19 5.00 -8.43 3.77
C ALA A 19 5.70 -7.88 2.52
N LEU A 20 5.21 -6.79 1.94
CA LEU A 20 5.81 -6.13 0.77
C LEU A 20 7.16 -5.51 1.11
N ARG A 21 7.31 -4.89 2.29
CA ARG A 21 8.60 -4.37 2.76
C ARG A 21 9.66 -5.47 2.82
N ARG A 22 9.34 -6.63 3.37
CA ARG A 22 10.27 -7.77 3.44
C ARG A 22 10.63 -8.32 2.07
N SER A 23 9.70 -8.34 1.12
CA SER A 23 9.88 -9.05 -0.14
C SER A 23 10.27 -8.20 -1.34
N ALA A 24 9.77 -6.97 -1.45
CA ALA A 24 9.88 -6.14 -2.64
C ALA A 24 10.71 -4.87 -2.46
N MET A 25 10.97 -4.43 -1.21
CA MET A 25 11.84 -3.28 -0.99
C MET A 25 13.24 -3.52 -1.55
N GLY A 26 13.77 -2.48 -2.17
CA GLY A 26 15.08 -2.53 -2.81
C GLY A 26 15.08 -3.17 -4.19
N CYS A 27 13.98 -3.77 -4.64
CA CYS A 27 13.84 -4.32 -5.98
C CYS A 27 13.58 -3.24 -7.03
N TRP A 28 13.94 -3.53 -8.29
CA TRP A 28 13.73 -2.64 -9.41
C TRP A 28 12.39 -2.92 -10.09
N CYS A 29 11.59 -1.90 -10.32
CA CYS A 29 10.35 -2.04 -11.08
C CYS A 29 10.67 -2.36 -12.54
N ALA A 30 10.44 -3.59 -12.96
CA ALA A 30 10.70 -4.03 -14.32
C ALA A 30 9.56 -3.61 -15.28
N ASN A 31 8.32 -3.68 -14.83
CA ASN A 31 7.17 -3.29 -15.65
C ASN A 31 5.89 -3.20 -14.82
N VAL A 32 4.86 -2.55 -15.38
CA VAL A 32 3.48 -2.49 -14.87
C VAL A 32 2.54 -3.02 -15.93
N TYR A 33 1.52 -3.76 -15.53
CA TYR A 33 0.55 -4.40 -16.42
C TYR A 33 -0.88 -4.13 -15.96
N ASP A 34 -1.78 -3.93 -16.91
CA ASP A 34 -3.21 -4.11 -16.66
C ASP A 34 -3.47 -5.61 -16.52
N LEU A 35 -4.27 -6.02 -15.54
CA LEU A 35 -4.59 -7.43 -15.28
C LEU A 35 -6.08 -7.73 -15.39
N ASP A 36 -6.88 -6.72 -15.72
CA ASP A 36 -8.31 -6.86 -16.00
C ASP A 36 -8.73 -5.86 -17.09
N SER A 37 -9.86 -6.15 -17.73
CA SER A 37 -10.50 -5.26 -18.70
C SER A 37 -11.23 -4.09 -18.06
N GLY A 38 -11.51 -4.17 -16.76
CA GLY A 38 -12.20 -3.14 -15.98
C GLY A 38 -11.31 -1.99 -15.52
N GLY A 39 -9.99 -2.07 -15.77
CA GLY A 39 -9.01 -1.05 -15.41
C GLY A 39 -8.91 -0.81 -13.89
N ARG A 40 -9.08 -1.85 -13.08
CA ARG A 40 -9.02 -1.78 -11.62
C ARG A 40 -7.88 -2.58 -11.02
N THR A 41 -7.37 -3.57 -11.75
CA THR A 41 -6.35 -4.50 -11.28
C THR A 41 -5.07 -4.33 -12.07
N PHE A 42 -3.98 -4.10 -11.36
CA PHE A 42 -2.66 -3.85 -11.92
C PHE A 42 -1.64 -4.83 -11.35
N GLY A 43 -0.67 -5.22 -12.18
CA GLY A 43 0.46 -6.04 -11.79
C GLY A 43 1.77 -5.28 -11.88
N PHE A 44 2.47 -5.12 -10.78
CA PHE A 44 3.80 -4.53 -10.72
C PHE A 44 4.83 -5.65 -10.66
N LYS A 45 5.66 -5.74 -11.70
CA LYS A 45 6.73 -6.72 -11.76
C LYS A 45 8.03 -6.08 -11.27
N PHE A 46 8.63 -6.73 -10.28
CA PHE A 46 9.92 -6.33 -9.73
C PHE A 46 10.97 -7.40 -10.00
N ASN A 47 12.22 -6.96 -10.16
CA ASN A 47 13.40 -7.81 -10.23
C ASN A 47 14.26 -7.53 -9.00
N LYS A 48 14.72 -8.57 -8.31
CA LYS A 48 15.70 -8.41 -7.25
C LYS A 48 17.05 -7.96 -7.83
N PRO A 49 17.81 -7.14 -7.12
CA PRO A 49 19.18 -6.83 -7.51
C PRO A 49 20.02 -8.12 -7.46
N SER A 50 20.85 -8.35 -8.49
CA SER A 50 21.79 -9.46 -8.53
C SER A 50 22.76 -9.35 -7.34
N GLY A 51 22.88 -10.41 -6.53
CA GLY A 51 23.75 -10.44 -5.33
C GLY A 51 23.09 -10.05 -4.02
N ALA A 52 21.79 -9.79 -3.97
CA ALA A 52 21.07 -9.62 -2.71
C ALA A 52 20.88 -10.98 -2.02
N VAL A 53 21.73 -11.28 -1.05
CA VAL A 53 21.55 -12.42 -0.13
C VAL A 53 20.23 -12.22 0.62
N ALA A 54 19.37 -13.24 0.60
CA ALA A 54 18.13 -13.25 1.37
C ALA A 54 18.44 -13.01 2.85
N ARG A 55 17.93 -11.93 3.42
CA ARG A 55 18.11 -11.57 4.84
C ARG A 55 17.03 -12.14 5.74
N ASP A 56 16.42 -13.26 5.36
CA ASP A 56 15.50 -13.97 6.24
C ASP A 56 15.76 -15.47 6.18
N ALA A 57 16.38 -15.96 7.26
CA ALA A 57 16.48 -17.38 7.58
C ALA A 57 15.09 -17.87 7.98
N GLY A 58 14.35 -18.46 7.04
CA GLY A 58 13.04 -19.04 7.35
C GLY A 58 12.40 -19.85 6.22
N ASP A 59 12.65 -19.48 4.98
CA ASP A 59 12.24 -20.28 3.82
C ASP A 59 13.48 -20.81 3.10
N ALA A 60 13.83 -22.05 3.40
CA ALA A 60 14.82 -22.83 2.63
C ALA A 60 14.20 -23.06 1.24
N LEU A 61 14.45 -22.12 0.31
CA LEU A 61 14.19 -22.32 -1.10
C LEU A 61 15.48 -22.87 -1.71
N ASP A 62 15.33 -23.97 -2.44
CA ASP A 62 16.40 -24.68 -3.14
C ASP A 62 17.33 -23.73 -3.90
N GLU A 63 18.64 -23.89 -3.73
CA GLU A 63 19.74 -23.12 -4.36
C GLU A 63 19.78 -23.21 -5.90
N LYS A 64 18.79 -23.82 -6.54
CA LYS A 64 18.76 -24.01 -8.01
C LYS A 64 18.06 -22.88 -8.79
N ASP A 65 17.40 -21.92 -8.13
CA ASP A 65 16.71 -20.81 -8.79
C ASP A 65 17.46 -19.46 -8.62
N ALA A 66 18.77 -19.44 -8.86
CA ALA A 66 19.57 -18.22 -8.93
C ALA A 66 19.27 -17.34 -10.17
N GLU A 67 18.26 -17.66 -10.96
CA GLU A 67 17.64 -16.75 -11.92
C GLU A 67 16.93 -15.65 -11.16
N SER A 68 17.23 -14.40 -11.47
CA SER A 68 16.70 -13.16 -10.87
C SER A 68 15.24 -13.35 -10.42
N GLU A 69 15.00 -13.52 -9.11
CA GLU A 69 13.67 -13.80 -8.57
C GLU A 69 12.73 -12.65 -8.94
N LYS A 70 11.78 -12.97 -9.81
CA LYS A 70 10.77 -12.04 -10.28
C LYS A 70 9.64 -11.99 -9.25
N ILE A 71 9.36 -10.80 -8.73
CA ILE A 71 8.28 -10.59 -7.77
C ILE A 71 7.13 -9.89 -8.50
N MET A 72 5.95 -10.48 -8.43
CA MET A 72 4.72 -9.86 -8.92
C MET A 72 3.89 -9.37 -7.74
N VAL A 73 3.60 -8.06 -7.72
CA VAL A 73 2.69 -7.44 -6.77
C VAL A 73 1.41 -7.08 -7.48
N LEU A 74 0.30 -7.64 -7.02
CA LEU A 74 -1.04 -7.32 -7.50
C LEU A 74 -1.58 -6.14 -6.67
N ILE A 75 -2.11 -5.15 -7.36
CA ILE A 75 -2.83 -4.00 -6.80
C ILE A 75 -4.22 -3.97 -7.41
N GLU A 76 -5.24 -4.20 -6.61
CA GLU A 76 -6.65 -4.07 -6.99
C GLU A 76 -7.24 -2.86 -6.26
N SER A 77 -7.51 -1.81 -7.04
CA SER A 77 -8.01 -0.53 -6.53
C SER A 77 -9.27 -0.69 -5.70
N GLY A 78 -9.28 -0.18 -4.47
CA GLY A 78 -10.41 -0.27 -3.54
C GLY A 78 -10.57 -1.62 -2.83
N MET A 79 -9.72 -2.62 -3.12
CA MET A 79 -9.88 -3.98 -2.64
C MET A 79 -8.68 -4.49 -1.84
N ARG A 80 -7.51 -4.69 -2.49
CA ARG A 80 -6.37 -5.39 -1.90
C ARG A 80 -5.04 -5.11 -2.62
N ILE A 81 -3.96 -5.39 -1.91
CA ILE A 81 -2.60 -5.43 -2.42
C ILE A 81 -1.88 -6.67 -1.85
N HIS A 82 -1.17 -7.43 -2.68
CA HIS A 82 -0.37 -8.57 -2.21
C HIS A 82 0.60 -9.06 -3.28
N ARG A 83 1.60 -9.84 -2.87
CA ARG A 83 2.39 -10.65 -3.81
C ARG A 83 1.50 -11.75 -4.40
N THR A 84 1.77 -12.09 -5.65
CA THR A 84 1.13 -13.22 -6.31
C THR A 84 2.15 -14.02 -7.12
N LYS A 85 1.99 -15.34 -7.13
CA LYS A 85 2.70 -16.26 -8.04
C LYS A 85 1.82 -16.63 -9.25
N TYR A 86 0.52 -16.28 -9.21
CA TYR A 86 -0.40 -16.61 -10.28
C TYR A 86 -0.20 -15.69 -11.46
N GLU A 87 0.01 -16.29 -12.62
CA GLU A 87 -0.01 -15.55 -13.88
C GLU A 87 -1.43 -15.21 -14.29
N ARG A 88 -1.61 -14.00 -14.79
CA ARG A 88 -2.88 -13.52 -15.34
C ARG A 88 -2.67 -13.12 -16.79
N ALA A 89 -3.71 -13.28 -17.61
CA ALA A 89 -3.71 -12.74 -18.96
C ALA A 89 -3.44 -11.23 -18.93
N LYS A 90 -2.64 -10.77 -19.86
CA LYS A 90 -2.27 -9.36 -20.03
C LYS A 90 -2.80 -8.91 -21.37
N PRO A 91 -3.44 -7.75 -21.47
CA PRO A 91 -3.82 -7.17 -22.76
C PRO A 91 -2.55 -6.90 -23.60
N GLU A 92 -2.71 -6.95 -24.92
CA GLU A 92 -1.60 -6.69 -25.88
C GLU A 92 -1.02 -5.29 -25.71
N ALA A 93 -1.89 -4.30 -25.50
CA ALA A 93 -1.50 -2.92 -25.30
C ALA A 93 -1.84 -2.44 -23.87
N PRO A 94 -0.98 -1.64 -23.23
CA PRO A 94 -1.28 -1.05 -21.93
C PRO A 94 -2.34 0.05 -22.06
N SER A 95 -3.15 0.22 -21.03
CA SER A 95 -4.01 1.40 -20.90
C SER A 95 -3.17 2.68 -20.84
N LYS A 96 -3.79 3.82 -21.16
CA LYS A 96 -3.13 5.14 -21.05
C LYS A 96 -2.61 5.38 -19.62
N PHE A 97 -3.36 4.95 -18.62
CA PHE A 97 -2.95 5.05 -17.21
C PHE A 97 -1.71 4.20 -16.93
N THR A 98 -1.70 2.94 -17.35
CA THR A 98 -0.55 2.04 -17.20
C THR A 98 0.68 2.54 -17.96
N ALA A 99 0.49 3.11 -19.17
CA ALA A 99 1.58 3.72 -19.92
C ALA A 99 2.22 4.90 -19.16
N ASN A 100 1.40 5.75 -18.54
CA ASN A 100 1.87 6.84 -17.68
C ASN A 100 2.61 6.30 -16.44
N LEU A 101 2.08 5.28 -15.75
CA LEU A 101 2.80 4.66 -14.64
C LEU A 101 4.17 4.14 -15.07
N ARG A 102 4.23 3.41 -16.20
CA ARG A 102 5.51 2.87 -16.74
C ARG A 102 6.54 3.96 -16.98
N MET A 103 6.13 5.10 -17.53
CA MET A 103 7.01 6.22 -17.83
C MET A 103 7.75 6.73 -16.58
N HIS A 104 7.09 6.69 -15.42
CA HIS A 104 7.63 7.22 -14.18
C HIS A 104 8.32 6.19 -13.29
N VAL A 105 7.84 4.92 -13.24
CA VAL A 105 8.35 3.95 -12.28
C VAL A 105 9.19 2.81 -12.88
N LYS A 106 9.11 2.57 -14.19
CA LYS A 106 9.93 1.54 -14.84
C LYS A 106 11.41 1.86 -14.65
N THR A 107 12.20 0.83 -14.34
CA THR A 107 13.64 0.93 -14.02
C THR A 107 13.98 1.69 -12.74
N LYS A 108 12.99 2.14 -11.96
CA LYS A 108 13.23 2.72 -10.66
C LYS A 108 13.21 1.67 -9.55
N ARG A 109 13.99 1.91 -8.50
CA ARG A 109 14.03 1.08 -7.31
C ARG A 109 12.84 1.42 -6.41
N LEU A 110 12.20 0.41 -5.81
CA LEU A 110 11.22 0.57 -4.75
C LEU A 110 11.96 0.82 -3.44
N ASN A 111 11.96 2.06 -2.97
CA ASN A 111 12.73 2.47 -1.80
C ASN A 111 11.95 2.36 -0.51
N ASP A 112 10.62 2.58 -0.56
CA ASP A 112 9.78 2.43 0.61
C ASP A 112 8.37 1.97 0.23
N VAL A 113 7.71 1.31 1.18
CA VAL A 113 6.28 0.99 1.16
C VAL A 113 5.75 1.27 2.55
N ARG A 114 4.81 2.20 2.68
CA ARG A 114 4.25 2.59 3.98
C ARG A 114 2.73 2.74 3.92
N GLN A 115 2.07 2.39 5.00
CA GLN A 115 0.67 2.73 5.21
C GLN A 115 0.56 4.21 5.59
N LEU A 116 -0.42 4.91 5.03
CA LEU A 116 -0.70 6.30 5.37
C LEU A 116 -1.62 6.36 6.60
N GLY A 117 -1.04 6.72 7.73
CA GLY A 117 -1.75 6.78 9.00
C GLY A 117 -2.42 5.45 9.39
N LYS A 118 -3.61 5.54 9.95
CA LYS A 118 -4.46 4.38 10.32
C LYS A 118 -5.40 3.96 9.18
N ASP A 119 -5.28 4.57 8.02
CA ASP A 119 -6.22 4.40 6.92
C ASP A 119 -5.83 3.25 5.98
N ARG A 120 -6.72 2.91 5.09
CA ARG A 120 -6.54 1.90 4.05
C ARG A 120 -5.92 2.52 2.80
N ALA A 121 -4.82 3.23 3.00
CA ALA A 121 -4.03 3.82 1.93
C ALA A 121 -2.56 3.46 2.09
N VAL A 122 -1.89 3.21 0.98
CA VAL A 122 -0.49 2.78 0.93
C VAL A 122 0.29 3.67 -0.03
N ASP A 123 1.43 4.13 0.41
CA ASP A 123 2.38 4.92 -0.37
C ASP A 123 3.59 4.05 -0.74
N PHE A 124 3.87 3.95 -2.03
CA PHE A 124 5.03 3.28 -2.61
C PHE A 124 5.98 4.35 -3.13
N THR A 125 7.18 4.44 -2.58
CA THR A 125 8.22 5.40 -2.98
C THR A 125 9.18 4.78 -3.96
N PHE A 126 9.31 5.35 -5.15
CA PHE A 126 10.20 4.90 -6.22
C PHE A 126 11.29 5.92 -6.53
N GLY A 127 12.52 5.42 -6.77
CA GLY A 127 13.65 6.28 -7.13
C GLY A 127 14.12 7.12 -5.96
N GLY A 128 14.82 8.21 -6.26
CA GLY A 128 15.33 9.14 -5.24
C GLY A 128 15.80 10.45 -5.84
N GLY A 129 16.00 11.46 -5.00
CA GLY A 129 16.39 12.79 -5.40
C GLY A 129 15.35 13.45 -6.30
N ASP A 130 15.78 14.04 -7.40
CA ASP A 130 14.86 14.74 -8.32
C ASP A 130 13.96 13.83 -9.12
N THR A 131 14.30 12.55 -9.19
CA THR A 131 13.48 11.56 -9.92
C THR A 131 12.54 10.78 -9.04
N GLU A 132 12.47 11.07 -7.74
CA GLU A 132 11.57 10.41 -6.80
C GLU A 132 10.12 10.62 -7.18
N CYS A 133 9.33 9.57 -7.07
CA CYS A 133 7.90 9.63 -7.27
C CYS A 133 7.19 8.63 -6.36
N HIS A 134 5.90 8.90 -6.12
CA HIS A 134 5.08 8.07 -5.25
C HIS A 134 3.90 7.50 -5.99
N ILE A 135 3.55 6.25 -5.67
CA ILE A 135 2.27 5.67 -6.05
C ILE A 135 1.45 5.47 -4.80
N ILE A 136 0.37 6.22 -4.68
CA ILE A 136 -0.56 6.12 -3.57
C ILE A 136 -1.73 5.25 -3.99
N VAL A 137 -1.96 4.17 -3.24
CA VAL A 137 -3.04 3.21 -3.47
C VAL A 137 -4.09 3.38 -2.38
N GLU A 138 -5.30 3.76 -2.76
CA GLU A 138 -6.44 3.87 -1.87
C GLU A 138 -7.28 2.61 -1.94
N LEU A 139 -7.49 1.95 -0.78
CA LEU A 139 -8.20 0.68 -0.64
C LEU A 139 -9.58 0.84 0.03
N TYR A 140 -10.15 2.04 0.00
CA TYR A 140 -11.47 2.34 0.51
C TYR A 140 -12.40 2.83 -0.61
N SER A 141 -13.72 2.79 -0.37
CA SER A 141 -14.73 3.21 -1.36
C SER A 141 -14.56 2.49 -2.70
N GLN A 142 -14.45 3.22 -3.79
CA GLN A 142 -14.19 2.68 -5.12
C GLN A 142 -12.69 2.48 -5.39
N GLY A 143 -11.84 2.95 -4.47
CA GLY A 143 -10.41 2.94 -4.60
C GLY A 143 -9.85 3.95 -5.59
N ASN A 144 -8.56 4.20 -5.48
CA ASN A 144 -7.82 5.02 -6.42
C ASN A 144 -6.36 4.55 -6.49
N ILE A 145 -5.68 4.90 -7.56
CA ILE A 145 -4.24 4.79 -7.70
C ILE A 145 -3.77 6.13 -8.23
N VAL A 146 -2.92 6.80 -7.46
CA VAL A 146 -2.45 8.17 -7.76
C VAL A 146 -0.94 8.15 -7.86
N LEU A 147 -0.40 8.59 -8.98
CA LEU A 147 1.03 8.84 -9.15
C LEU A 147 1.31 10.31 -8.87
N THR A 148 2.32 10.58 -8.06
CA THR A 148 2.78 11.93 -7.74
C THR A 148 4.28 12.06 -7.96
N ASP A 149 4.76 13.29 -8.00
CA ASP A 149 6.17 13.63 -7.88
C ASP A 149 6.66 13.52 -6.43
N LYS A 150 7.92 13.88 -6.18
CA LYS A 150 8.56 13.89 -4.85
C LYS A 150 7.87 14.81 -3.85
N ASN A 151 7.16 15.83 -4.31
CA ASN A 151 6.44 16.78 -3.47
C ASN A 151 4.96 16.42 -3.32
N TYR A 152 4.56 15.23 -3.75
CA TYR A 152 3.15 14.78 -3.78
C TYR A 152 2.24 15.59 -4.71
N THR A 153 2.78 16.28 -5.72
CA THR A 153 1.97 16.86 -6.80
C THR A 153 1.47 15.74 -7.71
N VAL A 154 0.17 15.67 -7.94
CA VAL A 154 -0.46 14.61 -8.73
C VAL A 154 -0.07 14.71 -10.20
N LEU A 155 0.62 13.71 -10.72
CA LEU A 155 1.01 13.60 -12.13
C LEU A 155 -0.05 12.86 -12.97
N THR A 156 -0.58 11.75 -12.44
CA THR A 156 -1.70 11.02 -13.03
C THR A 156 -2.45 10.25 -11.96
N LEU A 157 -3.71 9.93 -12.23
CA LEU A 157 -4.57 9.22 -11.31
C LEU A 157 -5.57 8.35 -12.06
N LEU A 158 -5.99 7.27 -11.42
CA LEU A 158 -6.97 6.35 -12.00
C LEU A 158 -8.37 6.99 -12.06
N ARG A 159 -8.75 7.75 -11.01
CA ARG A 159 -10.03 8.46 -10.91
C ARG A 159 -9.85 9.82 -10.28
N THR A 160 -10.47 10.84 -10.86
CA THR A 160 -10.62 12.14 -10.19
C THR A 160 -11.59 12.01 -9.02
N HIS A 161 -11.26 12.65 -7.92
CA HIS A 161 -12.14 12.72 -6.75
C HIS A 161 -12.24 14.15 -6.27
N ARG A 162 -13.49 14.60 -6.06
CA ARG A 162 -13.78 15.91 -5.51
C ARG A 162 -14.89 15.75 -4.47
N ASP A 163 -14.60 16.18 -3.26
CA ASP A 163 -15.53 16.26 -2.15
C ASP A 163 -15.47 17.69 -1.60
N ASP A 164 -16.37 18.53 -2.08
CA ASP A 164 -16.35 19.96 -1.73
C ASP A 164 -16.78 20.18 -0.27
N GLU A 165 -17.58 19.28 0.33
CA GLU A 165 -17.99 19.36 1.74
C GLU A 165 -16.80 19.15 2.68
N LYS A 166 -15.90 18.24 2.32
CA LYS A 166 -14.68 17.94 3.08
C LYS A 166 -13.45 18.69 2.59
N GLY A 167 -13.59 19.52 1.55
CA GLY A 167 -12.48 20.25 0.95
C GLY A 167 -11.44 19.36 0.27
N VAL A 168 -11.75 18.09 0.00
CA VAL A 168 -10.80 17.13 -0.57
C VAL A 168 -10.88 17.16 -2.10
N LYS A 169 -9.74 17.44 -2.74
CA LYS A 169 -9.59 17.42 -4.20
C LYS A 169 -8.39 16.58 -4.60
N ILE A 170 -8.63 15.49 -5.34
CA ILE A 170 -7.59 14.66 -5.93
C ILE A 170 -7.70 14.80 -7.45
N LEU A 171 -6.93 15.73 -7.98
CA LEU A 171 -6.94 16.15 -9.39
C LEU A 171 -5.49 16.25 -9.90
N GLY A 172 -5.29 16.13 -11.20
CA GLY A 172 -3.99 16.36 -11.82
C GLY A 172 -3.44 17.76 -11.53
N ASN A 173 -2.14 17.86 -11.32
CA ASN A 173 -1.40 19.08 -10.99
C ASN A 173 -1.81 19.75 -9.65
N HIS A 174 -2.48 19.02 -8.76
CA HIS A 174 -2.81 19.45 -7.41
C HIS A 174 -2.00 18.67 -6.39
N GLN A 175 -1.79 19.28 -5.23
CA GLN A 175 -1.17 18.61 -4.09
C GLN A 175 -2.07 17.48 -3.60
N TYR A 176 -1.50 16.27 -3.41
CA TYR A 176 -2.24 15.17 -2.79
C TYR A 176 -2.40 15.44 -1.28
N PRO A 177 -3.61 15.37 -0.72
CA PRO A 177 -3.90 15.76 0.67
C PRO A 177 -3.41 14.67 1.66
N LEU A 178 -2.15 14.72 2.07
CA LEU A 178 -1.58 13.81 3.07
C LEU A 178 -2.05 14.08 4.49
N ASP A 179 -2.40 15.32 4.80
CA ASP A 179 -2.84 15.82 6.10
C ASP A 179 -4.14 15.15 6.60
N ARG A 180 -4.93 14.59 5.68
CA ARG A 180 -6.15 13.84 6.03
C ARG A 180 -5.88 12.52 6.74
N PHE A 181 -4.66 11.98 6.66
CA PHE A 181 -4.32 10.70 7.26
C PHE A 181 -3.86 10.89 8.71
N GLN A 182 -4.68 10.42 9.65
CA GLN A 182 -4.32 10.43 11.06
C GLN A 182 -3.18 9.45 11.33
N GLY A 183 -2.13 9.92 11.97
CA GLY A 183 -0.98 9.10 12.34
C GLY A 183 -1.34 7.96 13.30
N PHE A 184 -0.66 6.82 13.20
CA PHE A 184 -0.64 5.85 14.27
C PHE A 184 0.09 6.47 15.47
N ARG A 185 -0.50 6.39 16.65
CA ARG A 185 0.27 6.52 17.87
C ARG A 185 1.13 5.25 17.96
N LYS A 186 2.40 5.37 17.66
CA LYS A 186 3.34 4.26 17.85
C LYS A 186 3.58 4.15 19.34
N TYR A 187 3.18 3.03 19.90
CA TYR A 187 3.64 2.60 21.22
C TYR A 187 4.87 1.74 20.97
N ASP A 188 5.99 2.11 21.54
CA ASP A 188 7.16 1.23 21.57
C ASP A 188 6.95 0.14 22.65
N ARG A 189 7.91 -0.80 22.71
CA ARG A 189 7.82 -1.90 23.66
C ARG A 189 7.82 -1.42 25.12
N ASP A 190 8.53 -0.32 25.38
CA ASP A 190 8.67 0.26 26.72
C ASP A 190 7.41 1.02 27.12
N ASP A 191 6.74 1.70 26.18
CA ASP A 191 5.42 2.30 26.37
C ASP A 191 4.39 1.25 26.80
N VAL A 192 4.35 0.10 26.09
CA VAL A 192 3.44 -1.00 26.39
C VAL A 192 3.77 -1.63 27.75
N ALA A 193 5.04 -1.91 28.02
CA ALA A 193 5.48 -2.47 29.30
C ALA A 193 5.15 -1.53 30.47
N SER A 194 5.35 -0.22 30.30
CA SER A 194 5.02 0.80 31.28
C SER A 194 3.52 0.95 31.52
N ALA A 195 2.70 0.80 30.49
CA ALA A 195 1.24 0.80 30.60
C ALA A 195 0.72 -0.43 31.33
N LEU A 196 1.28 -1.60 31.02
CA LEU A 196 0.94 -2.87 31.69
C LEU A 196 1.33 -2.84 33.18
N SER A 197 2.51 -2.32 33.51
CA SER A 197 2.97 -2.23 34.91
C SER A 197 2.14 -1.25 35.76
N ARG A 198 1.58 -0.20 35.13
CA ARG A 198 0.73 0.78 35.81
C ARG A 198 -0.73 0.34 35.99
N GLY A 199 -1.13 -0.82 35.46
CA GLY A 199 -2.50 -1.30 35.51
C GLY A 199 -3.54 -0.46 34.79
N THR A 200 -3.11 0.51 33.96
CA THR A 200 -3.97 1.50 33.29
C THR A 200 -4.89 0.90 32.22
N ILE A 201 -4.62 -0.32 31.76
CA ILE A 201 -5.47 -0.99 30.76
C ILE A 201 -6.78 -1.50 31.37
N ALA A 202 -6.82 -1.74 32.71
CA ALA A 202 -8.02 -2.23 33.36
C ALA A 202 -9.04 -1.13 33.69
N SER A 203 -8.64 0.13 33.77
CA SER A 203 -9.54 1.24 34.14
C SER A 203 -10.24 1.89 32.91
N GLU A 204 -9.63 1.86 31.75
CA GLU A 204 -10.25 2.46 30.55
C GLU A 204 -11.32 1.56 29.89
N VAL A 205 -11.32 0.26 30.17
CA VAL A 205 -12.35 -0.66 29.66
C VAL A 205 -13.58 -0.67 30.58
N GLY A 206 -13.44 -0.27 31.85
CA GLY A 206 -14.51 -0.28 32.84
C GLY A 206 -15.43 0.95 32.82
N GLU A 207 -15.03 2.07 32.28
CA GLU A 207 -15.81 3.31 32.28
C GLU A 207 -16.71 3.50 31.05
N ALA A 208 -16.60 2.66 30.03
CA ALA A 208 -17.42 2.74 28.81
C ALA A 208 -18.79 2.03 28.93
N GLU A 209 -19.07 1.25 30.00
CA GLU A 209 -20.31 0.45 30.10
C GLU A 209 -21.34 0.94 31.11
N THR A 210 -21.18 2.11 31.75
CA THR A 210 -22.08 2.54 32.82
C THR A 210 -22.83 3.85 32.58
N SER A 211 -23.14 4.23 31.36
CA SER A 211 -24.00 5.40 31.11
C SER A 211 -25.09 5.16 30.07
N GLU A 212 -25.96 4.17 30.33
CA GLU A 212 -27.32 4.15 29.78
C GLU A 212 -28.25 3.37 30.71
N ARG A 213 -28.74 4.04 31.72
CA ARG A 213 -30.04 3.71 32.34
C ARG A 213 -30.90 4.94 32.27
N VAL A 214 -31.83 4.96 31.32
CA VAL A 214 -32.95 5.87 31.24
C VAL A 214 -33.93 5.47 32.38
N PRO A 215 -34.39 6.40 33.25
CA PRO A 215 -35.53 6.15 34.14
C PRO A 215 -36.84 6.32 33.38
N ALA A 216 -37.84 5.58 33.89
CA ALA A 216 -39.23 5.45 33.44
C ALA A 216 -40.02 6.75 33.36
#